data_553ca153f230fe56d2ca731e83f5b10f
#
_entry.id   553ca153f230fe56d2ca731e83f5b10f
#
_cell.length_a   1.000
_cell.length_b   1.000
_cell.length_c   1.000
_cell.angle_alpha   90.00
_cell.angle_beta   90.00
_cell.angle_gamma   90.00
#
_symmetry.space_group_name_H-M   'P 1'
#
loop_
_entity.id
_entity.type
_entity.pdbx_description
1 polymer ?
#
loop_
_entity_poly.entity_id
_entity_poly.type
_entity_poly.pdbx_seq_one_letter_code
_entity_poly.pdbx_strand_id
1 'polypeptide(L)'
;QMCIRDSIIMSGYTMARSAIIATILCIVISLVDKAVDTFFYHQKNDTSIFTFLRALENGARNCLSIGIACGVAGIIAGVVTLTGLGQIFISAIVGVANGQLMIALFFTMITCIVLGMGVPTTANYIIMATTCAPILVTGMNMDPIAANMFVFYFGIVADITPPVALAAYAGSAIAKANPMKTAFQATRLAIAAFLIPYIFALNPAMLFINSTPFQVVQIIITSFIGMAGVAAGLEGYLIKNMNVLERIMVAAGGLAMLIPGTVTDLIGVGL
;
A
#
# COMPACT_ATOMS: atom_id res chain seq x y z
N GLN A 1 16.51 11.20 -5.51
CA GLN A 1 17.00 10.13 -4.60
C GLN A 1 16.16 8.85 -4.75
N MET A 2 14.83 8.91 -4.68
CA MET A 2 13.96 7.74 -4.86
C MET A 2 14.19 7.04 -6.20
N CYS A 3 14.18 7.76 -7.31
CA CYS A 3 14.39 7.17 -8.64
C CYS A 3 15.75 6.47 -8.81
N ILE A 4 16.82 7.00 -8.21
CA ILE A 4 18.16 6.38 -8.28
C ILE A 4 18.14 5.03 -7.54
N ARG A 5 17.60 4.99 -6.32
CA ARG A 5 17.49 3.75 -5.54
C ARG A 5 16.65 2.71 -6.27
N ASP A 6 15.50 3.11 -6.81
CA ASP A 6 14.58 2.20 -7.48
C ASP A 6 15.18 1.64 -8.78
N SER A 7 15.91 2.47 -9.56
CA SER A 7 16.65 2.00 -10.75
C SER A 7 17.72 0.97 -10.40
N ILE A 8 18.44 1.15 -9.26
CA ILE A 8 19.47 0.22 -8.83
C ILE A 8 18.84 -1.10 -8.35
N ILE A 9 17.68 -1.05 -7.68
CA ILE A 9 16.92 -2.24 -7.29
C ILE A 9 16.45 -3.01 -8.52
N MET A 10 15.93 -2.33 -9.53
CA MET A 10 15.52 -2.94 -10.81
C MET A 10 16.68 -3.61 -11.55
N SER A 11 17.92 -3.18 -11.30
CA SER A 11 19.13 -3.82 -11.81
C SER A 11 19.56 -5.07 -11.04
N GLY A 12 18.74 -5.55 -10.09
CA GLY A 12 18.96 -6.80 -9.35
C GLY A 12 19.83 -6.69 -8.09
N TYR A 13 20.12 -5.47 -7.62
CA TYR A 13 20.85 -5.28 -6.37
C TYR A 13 19.95 -5.35 -5.14
N THR A 14 20.50 -5.79 -4.02
CA THR A 14 19.76 -5.82 -2.75
C THR A 14 19.40 -4.42 -2.25
N MET A 15 18.31 -4.30 -1.48
CA MET A 15 17.84 -3.03 -0.89
C MET A 15 18.96 -2.28 -0.14
N ALA A 16 19.75 -3.00 0.67
CA ALA A 16 20.86 -2.40 1.43
C ALA A 16 21.96 -1.82 0.52
N ARG A 17 22.39 -2.58 -0.49
CA ARG A 17 23.37 -2.10 -1.47
C ARG A 17 22.84 -0.90 -2.25
N SER A 18 21.60 -0.95 -2.70
CA SER A 18 20.96 0.15 -3.43
C SER A 18 20.89 1.42 -2.59
N ALA A 19 20.59 1.31 -1.29
CA ALA A 19 20.58 2.43 -0.37
C ALA A 19 21.98 3.06 -0.18
N ILE A 20 23.02 2.23 -0.01
CA ILE A 20 24.41 2.71 0.13
C ILE A 20 24.86 3.42 -1.14
N ILE A 21 24.66 2.82 -2.32
CA ILE A 21 25.03 3.42 -3.60
C ILE A 21 24.29 4.74 -3.82
N ALA A 22 22.98 4.78 -3.56
CA ALA A 22 22.20 6.02 -3.66
C ALA A 22 22.71 7.11 -2.72
N THR A 23 23.08 6.77 -1.50
CA THR A 23 23.65 7.72 -0.53
C THR A 23 24.98 8.28 -1.01
N ILE A 24 25.88 7.43 -1.49
CA ILE A 24 27.19 7.85 -2.05
C ILE A 24 26.97 8.76 -3.26
N LEU A 25 26.08 8.39 -4.19
CA LEU A 25 25.76 9.22 -5.36
C LEU A 25 25.20 10.59 -4.96
N CYS A 26 24.36 10.67 -3.96
CA CYS A 26 23.85 11.95 -3.46
C CYS A 26 24.97 12.84 -2.90
N ILE A 27 25.93 12.25 -2.17
CA ILE A 27 27.10 12.99 -1.66
C ILE A 27 27.96 13.50 -2.83
N VAL A 28 28.23 12.63 -3.81
CA VAL A 28 29.04 12.99 -4.99
C VAL A 28 28.37 14.10 -5.80
N ILE A 29 27.06 14.00 -6.08
CA ILE A 29 26.31 15.04 -6.80
C ILE A 29 26.37 16.36 -6.03
N SER A 30 26.14 16.34 -4.72
CA SER A 30 26.21 17.56 -3.90
C SER A 30 27.60 18.22 -3.87
N LEU A 31 28.68 17.42 -3.96
CA LEU A 31 30.04 17.94 -4.09
C LEU A 31 30.31 18.53 -5.47
N VAL A 32 29.80 17.90 -6.52
CA VAL A 32 29.88 18.39 -7.91
C VAL A 32 29.11 19.70 -8.05
N ASP A 33 27.87 19.77 -7.55
CA ASP A 33 27.07 21.00 -7.56
C ASP A 33 27.82 22.15 -6.85
N LYS A 34 28.42 21.87 -5.68
CA LYS A 34 29.24 22.86 -4.97
C LYS A 34 30.43 23.32 -5.82
N ALA A 35 31.11 22.42 -6.51
CA ALA A 35 32.23 22.76 -7.37
C ALA A 35 31.77 23.63 -8.55
N VAL A 36 30.65 23.29 -9.18
CA VAL A 36 30.06 24.03 -10.29
C VAL A 36 29.61 25.42 -9.84
N ASP A 37 28.90 25.54 -8.70
CA ASP A 37 28.45 26.81 -8.17
C ASP A 37 29.62 27.73 -7.79
N THR A 38 30.69 27.17 -7.25
CA THR A 38 31.89 27.95 -6.89
C THR A 38 32.65 28.42 -8.12
N PHE A 39 32.78 27.54 -9.18
CA PHE A 39 33.58 27.84 -10.37
C PHE A 39 32.84 28.65 -11.43
N PHE A 40 31.53 28.37 -11.65
CA PHE A 40 30.75 28.97 -12.73
C PHE A 40 29.80 30.08 -12.28
N TYR A 41 29.21 29.95 -11.08
CA TYR A 41 28.18 30.90 -10.62
C TYR A 41 28.64 31.85 -9.55
N HIS A 42 29.89 31.74 -9.02
CA HIS A 42 30.45 32.57 -7.94
C HIS A 42 29.51 32.70 -6.72
N GLN A 43 28.58 31.77 -6.51
CA GLN A 43 27.71 31.73 -5.33
C GLN A 43 28.35 30.89 -4.23
N LYS A 44 28.38 31.46 -3.02
CA LYS A 44 28.81 30.73 -1.81
C LYS A 44 27.75 29.70 -1.46
N ASN A 45 27.95 28.45 -1.86
CA ASN A 45 27.16 27.32 -1.35
C ASN A 45 27.73 26.89 0.02
N ASP A 46 26.89 26.95 1.05
CA ASP A 46 27.24 26.63 2.46
C ASP A 46 27.30 25.11 2.73
N THR A 47 27.48 24.27 1.68
CA THR A 47 27.69 22.83 1.84
C THR A 47 29.05 22.57 2.49
N SER A 48 29.07 22.43 3.81
CA SER A 48 30.23 22.05 4.62
C SER A 48 30.20 20.54 4.91
N ILE A 49 31.35 19.96 5.24
CA ILE A 49 31.44 18.59 5.74
C ILE A 49 30.55 18.36 6.96
N PHE A 50 30.35 19.42 7.79
CA PHE A 50 29.40 19.40 8.90
C PHE A 50 27.93 19.20 8.48
N THR A 51 27.55 19.63 7.27
CA THR A 51 26.20 19.42 6.74
C THR A 51 25.97 17.94 6.47
N PHE A 52 26.95 17.21 5.95
CA PHE A 52 26.88 15.77 5.76
C PHE A 52 26.84 15.01 7.08
N LEU A 53 27.65 15.43 8.06
CA LEU A 53 27.63 14.81 9.39
C LEU A 53 26.28 15.02 10.08
N ARG A 54 25.70 16.23 10.00
CA ARG A 54 24.35 16.50 10.52
C ARG A 54 23.27 15.70 9.78
N ALA A 55 23.39 15.52 8.47
CA ALA A 55 22.47 14.69 7.70
C ALA A 55 22.52 13.23 8.15
N LEU A 56 23.73 12.69 8.39
CA LEU A 56 23.93 11.34 8.93
C LEU A 56 23.38 11.21 10.35
N GLU A 57 23.64 12.20 11.21
CA GLU A 57 23.09 12.23 12.57
C GLU A 57 21.55 12.25 12.56
N ASN A 58 20.94 13.09 11.74
CA ASN A 58 19.48 13.13 11.60
C ASN A 58 18.92 11.80 11.05
N GLY A 59 19.61 11.20 10.09
CA GLY A 59 19.28 9.87 9.59
C GLY A 59 19.32 8.81 10.68
N ALA A 60 20.38 8.79 11.50
CA ALA A 60 20.51 7.87 12.62
C ALA A 60 19.42 8.08 13.68
N ARG A 61 19.09 9.32 14.01
CA ARG A 61 17.99 9.65 14.94
C ARG A 61 16.63 9.15 14.43
N ASN A 62 16.35 9.30 13.14
CA ASN A 62 15.12 8.78 12.52
C ASN A 62 15.09 7.24 12.56
N CYS A 63 16.24 6.57 12.38
CA CYS A 63 16.33 5.11 12.49
C CYS A 63 16.01 4.59 13.90
N LEU A 64 16.31 5.35 14.96
CA LEU A 64 16.00 4.96 16.34
C LEU A 64 14.50 4.75 16.56
N SER A 65 13.66 5.69 16.11
CA SER A 65 12.20 5.58 16.23
C SER A 65 11.66 4.34 15.50
N ILE A 66 12.16 4.09 14.29
CA ILE A 66 11.75 2.92 13.49
C ILE A 66 12.25 1.63 14.17
N GLY A 67 13.48 1.62 14.66
CA GLY A 67 14.06 0.47 15.36
C GLY A 67 13.29 0.08 16.62
N ILE A 68 12.92 1.07 17.44
CA ILE A 68 12.09 0.86 18.64
C ILE A 68 10.72 0.32 18.25
N ALA A 69 10.06 0.93 17.25
CA ALA A 69 8.76 0.47 16.79
C ALA A 69 8.80 -0.97 16.25
N CYS A 70 9.84 -1.33 15.48
CA CYS A 70 10.04 -2.71 15.02
C CYS A 70 10.32 -3.68 16.16
N GLY A 71 11.08 -3.25 17.18
CA GLY A 71 11.33 -4.05 18.39
C GLY A 71 10.03 -4.36 19.15
N VAL A 72 9.20 -3.34 19.38
CA VAL A 72 7.89 -3.51 20.03
C VAL A 72 6.97 -4.40 19.17
N ALA A 73 6.94 -4.20 17.85
CA ALA A 73 6.19 -5.05 16.93
C ALA A 73 6.65 -6.53 17.01
N GLY A 74 7.97 -6.75 17.11
CA GLY A 74 8.53 -8.09 17.29
C GLY A 74 8.10 -8.75 18.62
N ILE A 75 8.00 -7.97 19.70
CA ILE A 75 7.46 -8.45 20.98
C ILE A 75 5.99 -8.85 20.85
N ILE A 76 5.17 -8.02 20.21
CA ILE A 76 3.76 -8.31 19.95
C ILE A 76 3.61 -9.60 19.14
N ALA A 77 4.36 -9.72 18.04
CA ALA A 77 4.38 -10.93 17.22
C ALA A 77 4.78 -12.17 18.01
N GLY A 78 5.81 -12.05 18.86
CA GLY A 78 6.26 -13.12 19.76
C GLY A 78 5.17 -13.54 20.73
N VAL A 79 4.48 -12.59 21.38
CA VAL A 79 3.37 -12.87 22.30
C VAL A 79 2.21 -13.56 21.58
N VAL A 80 1.82 -13.07 20.40
CA VAL A 80 0.75 -13.68 19.58
C VAL A 80 1.08 -15.13 19.22
N THR A 81 2.34 -15.40 18.87
CA THR A 81 2.82 -16.75 18.54
C THR A 81 2.84 -17.66 19.78
N LEU A 82 3.40 -17.19 20.89
CA LEU A 82 3.50 -17.99 22.13
C LEU A 82 2.16 -18.28 22.79
N THR A 83 1.21 -17.34 22.71
CA THR A 83 -0.13 -17.49 23.30
C THR A 83 -1.09 -18.27 22.41
N GLY A 84 -0.72 -18.54 21.15
CA GLY A 84 -1.62 -19.17 20.18
C GLY A 84 -2.78 -18.27 19.73
N LEU A 85 -2.75 -16.98 20.06
CA LEU A 85 -3.79 -16.02 19.67
C LEU A 85 -3.99 -16.01 18.15
N GLY A 86 -2.96 -16.19 17.35
CA GLY A 86 -3.06 -16.31 15.90
C GLY A 86 -4.02 -17.42 15.47
N GLN A 87 -3.96 -18.60 16.13
CA GLN A 87 -4.85 -19.73 15.83
C GLN A 87 -6.31 -19.42 16.23
N ILE A 88 -6.51 -18.69 17.32
CA ILE A 88 -7.86 -18.25 17.75
C ILE A 88 -8.45 -17.29 16.71
N PHE A 89 -7.66 -16.33 16.22
CA PHE A 89 -8.10 -15.41 15.16
C PHE A 89 -8.42 -16.16 13.86
N ILE A 90 -7.56 -17.11 13.45
CA ILE A 90 -7.79 -17.95 12.26
C ILE A 90 -9.13 -18.68 12.43
N SER A 91 -9.33 -19.39 13.53
CA SER A 91 -10.53 -20.18 13.78
C SER A 91 -11.78 -19.31 13.82
N ALA A 92 -11.72 -18.11 14.44
CA ALA A 92 -12.85 -17.18 14.52
C ALA A 92 -13.23 -16.65 13.14
N ILE A 93 -12.28 -16.15 12.36
CA ILE A 93 -12.57 -15.58 11.04
C ILE A 93 -13.01 -16.67 10.05
N VAL A 94 -12.34 -17.83 10.03
CA VAL A 94 -12.72 -18.95 9.17
C VAL A 94 -14.09 -19.50 9.55
N GLY A 95 -14.40 -19.58 10.85
CA GLY A 95 -15.71 -19.98 11.35
C GLY A 95 -16.84 -19.06 10.89
N VAL A 96 -16.63 -17.74 11.00
CA VAL A 96 -17.60 -16.74 10.51
C VAL A 96 -17.68 -16.72 8.99
N ALA A 97 -16.55 -16.91 8.31
CA ALA A 97 -16.50 -16.92 6.86
C ALA A 97 -17.19 -18.14 6.25
N ASN A 98 -17.39 -19.22 7.03
CA ASN A 98 -18.03 -20.46 6.58
C ASN A 98 -17.47 -20.98 5.24
N GLY A 99 -16.15 -20.91 5.07
CA GLY A 99 -15.46 -21.30 3.83
C GLY A 99 -15.55 -20.32 2.67
N GLN A 100 -16.23 -19.17 2.83
CA GLN A 100 -16.34 -18.16 1.76
C GLN A 100 -15.16 -17.18 1.81
N LEU A 101 -14.30 -17.25 0.78
CA LEU A 101 -13.09 -16.41 0.69
C LEU A 101 -13.39 -14.91 0.81
N MET A 102 -14.46 -14.41 0.16
CA MET A 102 -14.80 -12.98 0.20
C MET A 102 -15.12 -12.48 1.59
N ILE A 103 -15.78 -13.28 2.41
CA ILE A 103 -16.10 -12.94 3.81
C ILE A 103 -14.82 -12.92 4.64
N ALA A 104 -13.95 -13.92 4.47
CA ALA A 104 -12.65 -13.96 5.14
C ALA A 104 -11.78 -12.74 4.79
N LEU A 105 -11.70 -12.38 3.51
CA LEU A 105 -10.99 -11.20 3.03
C LEU A 105 -11.55 -9.92 3.65
N PHE A 106 -12.88 -9.78 3.73
CA PHE A 106 -13.51 -8.60 4.31
C PHE A 106 -13.18 -8.43 5.80
N PHE A 107 -13.28 -9.50 6.60
CA PHE A 107 -12.92 -9.44 8.02
C PHE A 107 -11.43 -9.24 8.23
N THR A 108 -10.58 -9.87 7.41
CA THR A 108 -9.13 -9.64 7.45
C THR A 108 -8.79 -8.20 7.10
N MET A 109 -9.43 -7.59 6.11
CA MET A 109 -9.30 -6.17 5.77
C MET A 109 -9.57 -5.28 6.98
N ILE A 110 -10.73 -5.47 7.65
CA ILE A 110 -11.09 -4.67 8.83
C ILE A 110 -10.05 -4.85 9.93
N THR A 111 -9.62 -6.08 10.18
CA THR A 111 -8.61 -6.39 11.20
C THR A 111 -7.29 -5.69 10.87
N CYS A 112 -6.83 -5.74 9.62
CA CYS A 112 -5.62 -5.06 9.17
C CYS A 112 -5.72 -3.53 9.34
N ILE A 113 -6.84 -2.92 8.96
CA ILE A 113 -7.04 -1.48 9.13
C ILE A 113 -6.99 -1.11 10.62
N VAL A 114 -7.67 -1.87 11.48
CA VAL A 114 -7.69 -1.60 12.93
C VAL A 114 -6.30 -1.77 13.56
N LEU A 115 -5.59 -2.86 13.25
CA LEU A 115 -4.25 -3.12 13.80
C LEU A 115 -3.18 -2.19 13.19
N GLY A 116 -3.39 -1.70 11.98
CA GLY A 116 -2.47 -0.81 11.26
C GLY A 116 -2.49 0.64 11.72
N MET A 117 -3.48 1.02 12.54
CA MET A 117 -3.67 2.41 12.96
C MET A 117 -2.50 2.96 13.77
N GLY A 118 -1.82 3.97 13.21
CA GLY A 118 -0.78 4.72 13.92
C GLY A 118 0.55 4.00 14.08
N VAL A 119 0.79 2.92 13.35
CA VAL A 119 2.03 2.14 13.41
C VAL A 119 2.87 2.41 12.15
N PRO A 120 4.21 2.60 12.25
CA PRO A 120 5.07 2.73 11.08
C PRO A 120 4.94 1.52 10.15
N THR A 121 4.98 1.75 8.83
CA THR A 121 4.68 0.74 7.80
C THR A 121 5.44 -0.58 7.96
N THR A 122 6.75 -0.53 8.31
CA THR A 122 7.58 -1.73 8.50
C THR A 122 7.12 -2.53 9.70
N ALA A 123 6.89 -1.89 10.85
CA ALA A 123 6.40 -2.53 12.07
C ALA A 123 4.99 -3.08 11.86
N ASN A 124 4.14 -2.31 11.20
CA ASN A 124 2.80 -2.69 10.83
C ASN A 124 2.79 -3.99 10.00
N TYR A 125 3.62 -4.06 8.95
CA TYR A 125 3.70 -5.28 8.13
C TYR A 125 4.16 -6.50 8.93
N ILE A 126 5.13 -6.37 9.86
CA ILE A 126 5.57 -7.48 10.71
C ILE A 126 4.39 -8.02 11.53
N ILE A 127 3.59 -7.15 12.13
CA ILE A 127 2.39 -7.55 12.89
C ILE A 127 1.40 -8.26 11.97
N MET A 128 1.08 -7.68 10.80
CA MET A 128 0.12 -8.23 9.85
C MET A 128 0.55 -9.59 9.30
N ALA A 129 1.83 -9.74 8.93
CA ALA A 129 2.37 -10.98 8.39
C ALA A 129 2.32 -12.12 9.39
N THR A 130 2.42 -11.82 10.69
CA THR A 130 2.39 -12.84 11.74
C THR A 130 0.98 -13.13 12.27
N THR A 131 0.06 -12.19 12.20
CA THR A 131 -1.30 -12.32 12.78
C THR A 131 -2.37 -12.55 11.73
N CYS A 132 -2.37 -11.76 10.64
CA CYS A 132 -3.45 -11.74 9.66
C CYS A 132 -3.16 -12.59 8.42
N ALA A 133 -1.92 -12.60 7.91
CA ALA A 133 -1.59 -13.38 6.72
C ALA A 133 -1.85 -14.89 6.90
N PRO A 134 -1.56 -15.52 8.06
CA PRO A 134 -1.88 -16.93 8.26
C PRO A 134 -3.37 -17.27 8.15
N ILE A 135 -4.27 -16.32 8.43
CA ILE A 135 -5.73 -16.51 8.26
C ILE A 135 -6.05 -16.85 6.81
N LEU A 136 -5.43 -16.13 5.89
CA LEU A 136 -5.67 -16.32 4.45
C LEU A 136 -4.87 -17.51 3.90
N VAL A 137 -3.61 -17.69 4.33
CA VAL A 137 -2.75 -18.77 3.84
C VAL A 137 -3.21 -20.13 4.35
N THR A 138 -3.32 -20.30 5.66
CA THR A 138 -3.66 -21.60 6.26
C THR A 138 -5.17 -21.80 6.43
N GLY A 139 -5.91 -20.72 6.70
CA GLY A 139 -7.36 -20.79 6.89
C GLY A 139 -8.15 -20.89 5.59
N MET A 140 -7.71 -20.20 4.53
CA MET A 140 -8.42 -20.15 3.25
C MET A 140 -7.63 -20.76 2.09
N ASN A 141 -6.46 -21.38 2.35
CA ASN A 141 -5.59 -21.99 1.36
C ASN A 141 -5.19 -21.05 0.20
N MET A 142 -4.98 -19.79 0.52
CA MET A 142 -4.61 -18.73 -0.42
C MET A 142 -3.10 -18.74 -0.68
N ASP A 143 -2.67 -18.30 -1.88
CA ASP A 143 -1.25 -18.17 -2.18
C ASP A 143 -0.55 -17.23 -1.18
N PRO A 144 0.62 -17.64 -0.61
CA PRO A 144 1.31 -16.85 0.40
C PRO A 144 1.70 -15.44 -0.04
N ILE A 145 2.09 -15.25 -1.30
CA ILE A 145 2.46 -13.93 -1.82
C ILE A 145 1.22 -13.03 -1.90
N ALA A 146 0.12 -13.55 -2.44
CA ALA A 146 -1.13 -12.81 -2.55
C ALA A 146 -1.70 -12.45 -1.16
N ALA A 147 -1.64 -13.36 -0.19
CA ALA A 147 -2.08 -13.13 1.18
C ALA A 147 -1.22 -12.04 1.87
N ASN A 148 0.11 -12.11 1.75
CA ASN A 148 1.01 -11.11 2.32
C ASN A 148 0.85 -9.74 1.65
N MET A 149 0.65 -9.68 0.34
CA MET A 149 0.35 -8.43 -0.36
C MET A 149 -0.98 -7.85 0.07
N PHE A 150 -2.00 -8.68 0.28
CA PHE A 150 -3.31 -8.25 0.77
C PHE A 150 -3.20 -7.55 2.14
N VAL A 151 -2.59 -8.20 3.11
CA VAL A 151 -2.45 -7.63 4.46
C VAL A 151 -1.54 -6.41 4.48
N PHE A 152 -0.49 -6.38 3.65
CA PHE A 152 0.40 -5.24 3.51
C PHE A 152 -0.33 -4.00 3.01
N TYR A 153 -1.14 -4.13 1.94
CA TYR A 153 -1.92 -3.01 1.40
C TYR A 153 -2.88 -2.44 2.43
N PHE A 154 -3.64 -3.29 3.13
CA PHE A 154 -4.59 -2.79 4.13
C PHE A 154 -3.91 -2.23 5.38
N GLY A 155 -2.73 -2.69 5.70
CA GLY A 155 -1.89 -2.06 6.72
C GLY A 155 -1.51 -0.62 6.37
N ILE A 156 -1.12 -0.36 5.12
CA ILE A 156 -0.76 1.00 4.65
C ILE A 156 -2.00 1.89 4.52
N VAL A 157 -3.10 1.35 3.99
CA VAL A 157 -4.35 2.10 3.80
C VAL A 157 -4.93 2.60 5.12
N ALA A 158 -4.60 1.98 6.25
CA ALA A 158 -4.97 2.46 7.59
C ALA A 158 -4.55 3.91 7.85
N ASP A 159 -3.41 4.36 7.32
CA ASP A 159 -2.90 5.74 7.50
C ASP A 159 -3.73 6.82 6.79
N ILE A 160 -4.59 6.45 5.86
CA ILE A 160 -5.48 7.38 5.14
C ILE A 160 -6.96 7.14 5.49
N THR A 161 -7.25 6.13 6.32
CA THR A 161 -8.62 5.72 6.66
C THR A 161 -9.04 6.25 8.03
N PRO A 162 -10.22 6.91 8.17
CA PRO A 162 -10.74 7.27 9.49
C PRO A 162 -10.92 6.02 10.40
N PRO A 163 -10.74 6.14 11.71
CA PRO A 163 -10.65 7.39 12.49
C PRO A 163 -9.24 7.97 12.66
N VAL A 164 -8.16 7.23 12.35
CA VAL A 164 -6.80 7.67 12.65
C VAL A 164 -6.19 8.50 11.53
N ALA A 165 -6.27 8.05 10.28
CA ALA A 165 -5.96 8.81 9.06
C ALA A 165 -4.78 9.81 9.17
N LEU A 166 -3.62 9.41 9.74
CA LEU A 166 -2.51 10.30 10.09
C LEU A 166 -2.03 11.14 8.90
N ALA A 167 -1.88 10.52 7.73
CA ALA A 167 -1.43 11.22 6.53
C ALA A 167 -2.45 12.28 6.06
N ALA A 168 -3.75 11.96 6.13
CA ALA A 168 -4.81 12.91 5.78
C ALA A 168 -4.89 14.07 6.79
N TYR A 169 -4.66 13.82 8.08
CA TYR A 169 -4.63 14.87 9.09
C TYR A 169 -3.42 15.79 8.93
N ALA A 170 -2.26 15.25 8.62
CA ALA A 170 -1.08 16.06 8.29
C ALA A 170 -1.34 16.96 7.07
N GLY A 171 -1.92 16.42 6.01
CA GLY A 171 -2.34 17.20 4.84
C GLY A 171 -3.37 18.27 5.16
N SER A 172 -4.35 17.96 6.03
CA SER A 172 -5.37 18.92 6.46
C SER A 172 -4.80 20.09 7.24
N ALA A 173 -3.76 19.85 8.05
CA ALA A 173 -3.08 20.90 8.81
C ALA A 173 -2.36 21.90 7.88
N ILE A 174 -1.71 21.39 6.82
CA ILE A 174 -1.07 22.22 5.79
C ILE A 174 -2.11 23.04 5.01
N ALA A 175 -3.20 22.39 4.61
CA ALA A 175 -4.30 23.01 3.84
C ALA A 175 -5.23 23.88 4.70
N LYS A 176 -5.04 23.92 6.04
CA LYS A 176 -5.95 24.58 6.99
C LYS A 176 -7.41 24.13 6.82
N ALA A 177 -7.61 22.84 6.49
CA ALA A 177 -8.92 22.25 6.24
C ALA A 177 -9.41 21.42 7.45
N ASN A 178 -10.67 21.00 7.43
CA ASN A 178 -11.20 20.15 8.49
C ASN A 178 -10.60 18.73 8.39
N PRO A 179 -9.92 18.22 9.45
CA PRO A 179 -9.22 16.94 9.40
C PRO A 179 -10.10 15.75 9.03
N MET A 180 -11.26 15.63 9.64
CA MET A 180 -12.18 14.51 9.42
C MET A 180 -12.76 14.51 7.99
N LYS A 181 -13.15 15.69 7.48
CA LYS A 181 -13.61 15.82 6.08
C LYS A 181 -12.49 15.48 5.08
N THR A 182 -11.26 15.88 5.39
CA THR A 182 -10.08 15.54 4.57
C THR A 182 -9.83 14.04 4.59
N ALA A 183 -9.94 13.37 5.74
CA ALA A 183 -9.77 11.93 5.85
C ALA A 183 -10.82 11.15 5.04
N PHE A 184 -12.10 11.52 5.13
CA PHE A 184 -13.14 10.90 4.30
C PHE A 184 -12.91 11.12 2.80
N GLN A 185 -12.48 12.32 2.41
CA GLN A 185 -12.17 12.60 1.01
C GLN A 185 -10.92 11.83 0.54
N ALA A 186 -9.89 11.69 1.39
CA ALA A 186 -8.71 10.88 1.10
C ALA A 186 -9.08 9.41 0.89
N THR A 187 -9.91 8.83 1.76
CA THR A 187 -10.41 7.46 1.62
C THR A 187 -11.20 7.27 0.32
N ARG A 188 -12.05 8.24 -0.04
CA ARG A 188 -12.81 8.22 -1.30
C ARG A 188 -11.91 8.25 -2.52
N LEU A 189 -10.89 9.10 -2.53
CA LEU A 189 -9.92 9.18 -3.63
C LEU A 189 -9.03 7.93 -3.72
N ALA A 190 -8.80 7.27 -2.58
CA ALA A 190 -7.97 6.07 -2.50
C ALA A 190 -8.76 4.76 -2.70
N ILE A 191 -9.98 4.81 -3.25
CA ILE A 191 -10.83 3.61 -3.41
C ILE A 191 -10.12 2.49 -4.20
N ALA A 192 -9.27 2.84 -5.15
CA ALA A 192 -8.45 1.88 -5.89
C ALA A 192 -7.53 1.07 -4.96
N ALA A 193 -6.97 1.69 -3.91
CA ALA A 193 -6.13 1.01 -2.94
C ALA A 193 -6.90 0.00 -2.08
N PHE A 194 -8.22 0.13 -1.96
CA PHE A 194 -9.08 -0.88 -1.33
C PHE A 194 -9.46 -2.00 -2.29
N LEU A 195 -9.56 -1.75 -3.57
CA LEU A 195 -9.98 -2.74 -4.58
C LEU A 195 -8.82 -3.61 -5.07
N ILE A 196 -7.65 -3.02 -5.28
CA ILE A 196 -6.47 -3.73 -5.79
C ILE A 196 -6.11 -4.98 -4.98
N PRO A 197 -6.11 -4.98 -3.63
CA PRO A 197 -5.83 -6.20 -2.86
C PRO A 197 -6.82 -7.34 -3.10
N TYR A 198 -8.09 -7.02 -3.32
CA TYR A 198 -9.07 -8.03 -3.70
C TYR A 198 -8.79 -8.63 -5.07
N ILE A 199 -8.29 -7.84 -6.03
CA ILE A 199 -7.89 -8.35 -7.34
C ILE A 199 -6.73 -9.35 -7.18
N PHE A 200 -5.70 -9.05 -6.36
CA PHE A 200 -4.61 -9.99 -6.08
C PHE A 200 -5.11 -11.28 -5.44
N ALA A 201 -6.03 -11.15 -4.48
CA ALA A 201 -6.59 -12.26 -3.74
C ALA A 201 -7.41 -13.20 -4.63
N LEU A 202 -8.18 -12.63 -5.54
CA LEU A 202 -9.06 -13.39 -6.45
C LEU A 202 -8.32 -13.87 -7.71
N ASN A 203 -7.28 -13.13 -8.12
CA ASN A 203 -6.51 -13.46 -9.31
C ASN A 203 -5.00 -13.27 -9.08
N PRO A 204 -4.32 -14.28 -8.52
CA PRO A 204 -2.86 -14.25 -8.28
C PRO A 204 -2.02 -14.05 -9.55
N ALA A 205 -2.61 -14.25 -10.74
CA ALA A 205 -1.92 -14.03 -12.02
C ALA A 205 -1.45 -12.57 -12.18
N MET A 206 -2.10 -11.60 -11.53
CA MET A 206 -1.65 -10.20 -11.50
C MET A 206 -0.30 -10.02 -10.77
N LEU A 207 0.04 -10.93 -9.87
CA LEU A 207 1.33 -10.99 -9.18
C LEU A 207 2.36 -11.87 -9.91
N PHE A 208 2.11 -12.22 -11.15
CA PHE A 208 2.94 -13.12 -11.98
C PHE A 208 3.04 -14.55 -11.43
N ILE A 209 2.09 -14.98 -10.60
CA ILE A 209 2.06 -16.31 -10.03
C ILE A 209 1.36 -17.24 -11.03
N ASN A 210 2.09 -18.23 -11.55
CA ASN A 210 1.59 -19.23 -12.51
C ASN A 210 0.82 -18.63 -13.69
N SER A 211 1.26 -17.50 -14.21
CA SER A 211 0.54 -16.73 -15.24
C SER A 211 1.33 -16.66 -16.56
N THR A 212 0.59 -16.55 -17.66
CA THR A 212 1.15 -16.20 -18.96
C THR A 212 1.19 -14.67 -19.11
N PRO A 213 2.14 -14.10 -19.87
CA PRO A 213 2.21 -12.64 -20.09
C PRO A 213 0.90 -12.07 -20.66
N PHE A 214 0.20 -12.85 -21.47
CA PHE A 214 -1.09 -12.44 -22.05
C PHE A 214 -2.18 -12.27 -20.99
N GLN A 215 -2.28 -13.20 -20.03
CA GLN A 215 -3.23 -13.11 -18.92
C GLN A 215 -2.96 -11.89 -18.03
N VAL A 216 -1.69 -11.60 -17.76
CA VAL A 216 -1.32 -10.44 -16.97
C VAL A 216 -1.74 -9.14 -17.65
N VAL A 217 -1.48 -9.00 -18.95
CA VAL A 217 -1.90 -7.82 -19.74
C VAL A 217 -3.42 -7.68 -19.75
N GLN A 218 -4.15 -8.79 -19.95
CA GLN A 218 -5.61 -8.76 -19.90
C GLN A 218 -6.13 -8.27 -18.54
N ILE A 219 -5.63 -8.83 -17.43
CA ILE A 219 -6.05 -8.45 -16.08
C ILE A 219 -5.73 -6.98 -15.79
N ILE A 220 -4.57 -6.49 -16.22
CA ILE A 220 -4.21 -5.08 -16.06
C ILE A 220 -5.22 -4.19 -16.79
N ILE A 221 -5.54 -4.50 -18.05
CA ILE A 221 -6.47 -3.69 -18.84
C ILE A 221 -7.88 -3.70 -18.23
N THR A 222 -8.43 -4.89 -17.91
CA THR A 222 -9.77 -5.01 -17.31
C THR A 222 -9.85 -4.35 -15.94
N SER A 223 -8.81 -4.47 -15.11
CA SER A 223 -8.73 -3.81 -13.81
C SER A 223 -8.66 -2.28 -13.94
N PHE A 224 -7.92 -1.74 -14.91
CA PHE A 224 -7.89 -0.30 -15.16
C PHE A 224 -9.26 0.24 -15.58
N ILE A 225 -9.94 -0.43 -16.50
CA ILE A 225 -11.28 -0.05 -16.95
C ILE A 225 -12.27 -0.17 -15.79
N GLY A 226 -12.22 -1.28 -15.04
CA GLY A 226 -13.07 -1.51 -13.88
C GLY A 226 -12.90 -0.44 -12.79
N MET A 227 -11.65 -0.10 -12.44
CA MET A 227 -11.36 0.97 -11.49
C MET A 227 -11.81 2.34 -11.97
N ALA A 228 -11.64 2.64 -13.27
CA ALA A 228 -12.15 3.88 -13.86
C ALA A 228 -13.68 3.96 -13.78
N GLY A 229 -14.39 2.85 -14.02
CA GLY A 229 -15.84 2.74 -13.85
C GLY A 229 -16.26 2.99 -12.40
N VAL A 230 -15.62 2.35 -11.42
CA VAL A 230 -15.91 2.58 -10.00
C VAL A 230 -15.65 4.03 -9.61
N ALA A 231 -14.54 4.61 -10.03
CA ALA A 231 -14.21 6.00 -9.75
C ALA A 231 -15.24 6.98 -10.34
N ALA A 232 -15.63 6.76 -11.59
CA ALA A 232 -16.65 7.55 -12.27
C ALA A 232 -18.03 7.45 -11.58
N GLY A 233 -18.43 6.25 -11.17
CA GLY A 233 -19.66 6.04 -10.40
C GLY A 233 -19.67 6.75 -9.05
N LEU A 234 -18.54 6.74 -8.33
CA LEU A 234 -18.38 7.45 -7.05
C LEU A 234 -18.38 8.97 -7.24
N GLU A 235 -17.68 9.48 -8.25
CA GLU A 235 -17.61 10.91 -8.55
C GLU A 235 -18.94 11.44 -9.15
N GLY A 236 -19.65 10.57 -9.86
CA GLY A 236 -20.90 10.93 -10.54
C GLY A 236 -20.70 11.67 -11.85
N TYR A 237 -19.50 11.57 -12.42
CA TYR A 237 -19.11 12.20 -13.68
C TYR A 237 -18.19 11.26 -14.48
N LEU A 238 -18.46 11.08 -15.75
CA LEU A 238 -17.57 10.41 -16.71
C LEU A 238 -17.28 11.34 -17.89
N ILE A 239 -18.27 11.55 -18.77
CA ILE A 239 -18.26 12.51 -19.87
C ILE A 239 -19.29 13.60 -19.57
N LYS A 240 -20.34 13.26 -18.86
CA LYS A 240 -21.43 14.12 -18.39
C LYS A 240 -21.77 13.81 -16.94
N ASN A 241 -22.53 14.68 -16.28
CA ASN A 241 -23.07 14.37 -14.98
C ASN A 241 -24.02 13.17 -15.08
N MET A 242 -23.82 12.17 -14.22
CA MET A 242 -24.59 10.93 -14.20
C MET A 242 -25.72 10.99 -13.19
N ASN A 243 -26.88 10.44 -13.57
CA ASN A 243 -27.97 10.19 -12.65
C ASN A 243 -27.61 9.10 -11.63
N VAL A 244 -28.34 9.03 -10.50
CA VAL A 244 -28.07 8.03 -9.44
C VAL A 244 -28.11 6.60 -9.98
N LEU A 245 -29.01 6.29 -10.89
CA LEU A 245 -29.10 4.96 -11.51
C LEU A 245 -27.88 4.68 -12.39
N GLU A 246 -27.47 5.62 -13.25
CA GLU A 246 -26.29 5.51 -14.10
C GLU A 246 -25.02 5.31 -13.22
N ARG A 247 -24.90 6.03 -12.11
CA ARG A 247 -23.78 5.88 -11.15
C ARG A 247 -23.70 4.48 -10.57
N ILE A 248 -24.83 3.91 -10.14
CA ILE A 248 -24.89 2.57 -9.58
C ILE A 248 -24.53 1.54 -10.65
N MET A 249 -25.05 1.67 -11.86
CA MET A 249 -24.76 0.76 -12.97
C MET A 249 -23.28 0.78 -13.33
N VAL A 250 -22.69 1.95 -13.53
CA VAL A 250 -21.28 2.09 -13.89
C VAL A 250 -20.35 1.59 -12.77
N ALA A 251 -20.69 1.86 -11.50
CA ALA A 251 -19.93 1.34 -10.37
C ALA A 251 -20.04 -0.19 -10.27
N ALA A 252 -21.24 -0.76 -10.45
CA ALA A 252 -21.46 -2.20 -10.44
C ALA A 252 -20.75 -2.90 -11.61
N GLY A 253 -20.80 -2.30 -12.82
CA GLY A 253 -20.07 -2.76 -13.99
C GLY A 253 -18.56 -2.75 -13.76
N GLY A 254 -18.05 -1.66 -13.18
CA GLY A 254 -16.64 -1.55 -12.80
C GLY A 254 -16.22 -2.63 -11.80
N LEU A 255 -17.03 -2.88 -10.76
CA LEU A 255 -16.77 -3.95 -9.78
C LEU A 255 -16.84 -5.35 -10.43
N ALA A 256 -17.75 -5.60 -11.36
CA ALA A 256 -17.82 -6.86 -12.09
C ALA A 256 -16.55 -7.14 -12.90
N MET A 257 -15.93 -6.12 -13.51
CA MET A 257 -14.66 -6.24 -14.24
C MET A 257 -13.44 -6.51 -13.34
N LEU A 258 -13.55 -6.28 -12.02
CA LEU A 258 -12.48 -6.61 -11.08
C LEU A 258 -12.49 -8.10 -10.68
N ILE A 259 -13.62 -8.80 -10.90
CA ILE A 259 -13.74 -10.24 -10.65
C ILE A 259 -13.20 -10.97 -11.88
N PRO A 260 -12.22 -11.88 -11.71
CA PRO A 260 -11.62 -12.57 -12.85
C PRO A 260 -12.65 -13.45 -13.58
N GLY A 261 -12.80 -13.23 -14.89
CA GLY A 261 -13.65 -14.03 -15.74
C GLY A 261 -14.08 -13.30 -17.02
N THR A 262 -14.02 -13.97 -18.17
CA THR A 262 -14.45 -13.36 -19.44
C THR A 262 -15.94 -12.96 -19.44
N VAL A 263 -16.76 -13.70 -18.70
CA VAL A 263 -18.21 -13.40 -18.56
C VAL A 263 -18.43 -12.16 -17.72
N THR A 264 -17.69 -12.02 -16.61
CA THR A 264 -17.76 -10.83 -15.73
C THR A 264 -17.23 -9.58 -16.44
N ASP A 265 -16.19 -9.72 -17.26
CA ASP A 265 -15.64 -8.64 -18.09
C ASP A 265 -16.69 -8.15 -19.11
N LEU A 266 -17.38 -9.09 -19.81
CA LEU A 266 -18.45 -8.74 -20.77
C LEU A 266 -19.64 -8.07 -20.10
N ILE A 267 -20.06 -8.54 -18.93
CA ILE A 267 -21.14 -7.92 -18.15
C ILE A 267 -20.73 -6.51 -17.72
N GLY A 268 -19.48 -6.35 -17.25
CA GLY A 268 -18.96 -5.06 -16.79
C GLY A 268 -18.87 -4.02 -17.91
N VAL A 269 -18.50 -4.41 -19.12
CA VAL A 269 -18.48 -3.52 -20.30
C VAL A 269 -19.89 -3.20 -20.78
N GLY A 270 -20.85 -4.11 -20.59
CA GLY A 270 -22.25 -3.93 -21.03
C GLY A 270 -23.08 -3.01 -20.11
N LEU A 271 -22.64 -2.81 -18.85
CA LEU A 271 -23.27 -1.93 -17.88
C LEU A 271 -22.67 -0.51 -17.92
#